data_30188f4c16b6222b17836779192f8c31
#
_entry.id   30188f4c16b6222b17836779192f8c31
#
_cell.length_a   1.000
_cell.length_b   1.000
_cell.length_c   1.000
_cell.angle_alpha   90.00
_cell.angle_beta   90.00
_cell.angle_gamma   90.00
#
_symmetry.space_group_name_H-M   'P 1'
#
loop_
_entity.id
_entity.type
_entity.pdbx_description
1 polymer ?
#
loop_
_entity_poly.entity_id
_entity_poly.type
_entity_poly.pdbx_seq_one_letter_code
_entity_poly.pdbx_strand_id
1 'polypeptide(L)'
;MPRPRKGPRFGGSPSHNKKIMANLATELFLHEKVTTTLPRAQAVRPLAEKLITKARKGDLHAKRIVLRTIPNRDAVVKLFDDVAPRYADRQGGYTRITKLGPRRGDGAEEAFIELV
;
A
#
# COMPACT_ATOMS: atom_id res chain seq x y z
N MET A 1 6.06 -28.97 14.15
CA MET A 1 4.78 -28.27 13.99
C MET A 1 4.95 -27.07 13.07
N PRO A 2 4.11 -26.92 12.08
CA PRO A 2 4.18 -25.72 11.26
C PRO A 2 3.85 -24.47 12.09
N ARG A 3 4.57 -23.39 11.84
CA ARG A 3 4.29 -22.14 12.51
C ARG A 3 2.98 -21.55 11.98
N PRO A 4 2.13 -20.97 12.84
CA PRO A 4 0.96 -20.28 12.36
C PRO A 4 1.37 -19.11 11.47
N ARG A 5 0.56 -18.85 10.43
CA ARG A 5 0.80 -17.74 9.52
C ARG A 5 0.61 -16.41 10.26
N LYS A 6 1.60 -15.52 10.14
CA LYS A 6 1.49 -14.18 10.70
C LYS A 6 0.73 -13.26 9.73
N GLY A 7 -0.08 -12.40 10.28
CA GLY A 7 -0.80 -11.39 9.54
C GLY A 7 -2.13 -11.87 8.96
N PRO A 8 -2.90 -10.98 8.35
CA PRO A 8 -4.21 -11.29 7.81
C PRO A 8 -4.12 -12.21 6.59
N ARG A 9 -5.14 -13.04 6.45
CA ARG A 9 -5.29 -13.93 5.30
C ARG A 9 -6.45 -13.44 4.43
N PHE A 10 -6.20 -13.36 3.12
CA PHE A 10 -7.20 -12.89 2.16
C PHE A 10 -7.59 -14.00 1.18
N GLY A 11 -7.68 -15.23 1.69
CA GLY A 11 -8.21 -16.36 0.94
C GLY A 11 -7.25 -17.02 -0.04
N GLY A 12 -5.97 -16.67 -0.03
CA GLY A 12 -5.01 -17.22 -0.99
C GLY A 12 -3.71 -17.68 -0.36
N SER A 13 -2.78 -18.11 -1.22
CA SER A 13 -1.41 -18.44 -0.81
C SER A 13 -0.67 -17.17 -0.37
N PRO A 14 0.49 -17.30 0.32
CA PRO A 14 1.31 -16.13 0.64
C PRO A 14 1.70 -15.31 -0.58
N SER A 15 1.98 -15.97 -1.72
CA SER A 15 2.29 -15.26 -2.96
C SER A 15 1.12 -14.44 -3.47
N HIS A 16 -0.09 -15.01 -3.39
CA HIS A 16 -1.31 -14.32 -3.80
C HIS A 16 -1.59 -13.10 -2.91
N ASN A 17 -1.41 -13.26 -1.59
CA ASN A 17 -1.60 -12.16 -0.65
C ASN A 17 -0.61 -11.01 -0.89
N LYS A 18 0.64 -11.33 -1.23
CA LYS A 18 1.63 -10.32 -1.60
C LYS A 18 1.19 -9.54 -2.85
N LYS A 19 0.62 -10.24 -3.83
CA LYS A 19 0.12 -9.59 -5.04
C LYS A 19 -1.06 -8.67 -4.75
N ILE A 20 -1.98 -9.09 -3.87
CA ILE A 20 -3.10 -8.25 -3.45
C ILE A 20 -2.59 -6.95 -2.82
N MET A 21 -1.64 -7.06 -1.91
CA MET A 21 -1.06 -5.88 -1.24
C MET A 21 -0.29 -5.00 -2.21
N ALA A 22 0.49 -5.60 -3.11
CA ALA A 22 1.24 -4.85 -4.12
C ALA A 22 0.30 -4.11 -5.07
N ASN A 23 -0.80 -4.73 -5.49
CA ASN A 23 -1.79 -4.10 -6.36
C ASN A 23 -2.50 -2.94 -5.66
N LEU A 24 -2.84 -3.09 -4.38
CA LEU A 24 -3.45 -2.01 -3.61
C LEU A 24 -2.50 -0.82 -3.44
N ALA A 25 -1.23 -1.09 -3.17
CA ALA A 25 -0.23 -0.03 -3.07
C ALA A 25 -0.03 0.67 -4.42
N THR A 26 -0.02 -0.09 -5.51
CA THR A 26 0.07 0.46 -6.87
C THR A 26 -1.08 1.43 -7.15
N GLU A 27 -2.30 1.00 -6.87
CA GLU A 27 -3.49 1.84 -7.05
C GLU A 27 -3.43 3.09 -6.18
N LEU A 28 -2.98 2.93 -4.93
CA LEU A 28 -2.84 4.06 -4.02
C LEU A 28 -1.89 5.12 -4.57
N PHE A 29 -0.74 4.71 -5.10
CA PHE A 29 0.22 5.66 -5.65
C PHE A 29 -0.25 6.29 -6.96
N LEU A 30 -0.96 5.53 -7.79
CA LEU A 30 -1.48 6.04 -9.07
C LEU A 30 -2.64 7.01 -8.86
N HIS A 31 -3.57 6.68 -7.99
CA HIS A 31 -4.83 7.42 -7.81
C HIS A 31 -4.90 8.21 -6.52
N GLU A 32 -3.92 8.06 -5.63
CA GLU A 32 -3.79 8.74 -4.34
C GLU A 32 -4.87 8.38 -3.32
N LYS A 33 -5.86 7.61 -3.72
CA LYS A 33 -6.96 7.16 -2.86
C LYS A 33 -7.54 5.85 -3.41
N VAL A 34 -7.74 4.88 -2.54
CA VAL A 34 -8.32 3.60 -2.91
C VAL A 34 -9.38 3.21 -1.89
N THR A 35 -10.55 2.79 -2.38
CA THR A 35 -11.60 2.22 -1.54
C THR A 35 -11.49 0.70 -1.53
N THR A 36 -11.45 0.11 -0.34
CA THR A 36 -11.33 -1.33 -0.16
C THR A 36 -11.95 -1.73 1.18
N THR A 37 -11.81 -3.00 1.57
CA THR A 37 -12.26 -3.42 2.90
C THR A 37 -11.30 -2.88 3.95
N LEU A 38 -11.80 -2.64 5.16
CA LEU A 38 -10.98 -2.12 6.27
C LEU A 38 -9.77 -2.99 6.57
N PRO A 39 -9.89 -4.36 6.68
CA PRO A 39 -8.72 -5.20 6.91
C PRO A 39 -7.64 -5.05 5.84
N ARG A 40 -8.02 -4.93 4.57
CA ARG A 40 -7.06 -4.74 3.48
C ARG A 40 -6.38 -3.38 3.55
N ALA A 41 -7.14 -2.33 3.86
CA ALA A 41 -6.57 -0.99 4.03
C ALA A 41 -5.56 -0.98 5.17
N GLN A 42 -5.88 -1.60 6.30
CA GLN A 42 -4.96 -1.71 7.43
C GLN A 42 -3.73 -2.54 7.11
N ALA A 43 -3.86 -3.57 6.27
CA ALA A 43 -2.74 -4.42 5.90
C ALA A 43 -1.79 -3.75 4.90
N VAL A 44 -2.32 -2.97 3.96
CA VAL A 44 -1.49 -2.30 2.94
C VAL A 44 -0.77 -1.07 3.48
N ARG A 45 -1.28 -0.45 4.52
CA ARG A 45 -0.71 0.78 5.07
C ARG A 45 0.77 0.68 5.43
N PRO A 46 1.23 -0.35 6.19
CA PRO A 46 2.65 -0.48 6.50
C PRO A 46 3.51 -0.63 5.25
N LEU A 47 3.04 -1.40 4.26
CA LEU A 47 3.77 -1.59 3.02
C LEU A 47 3.91 -0.28 2.25
N ALA A 48 2.80 0.45 2.08
CA ALA A 48 2.81 1.72 1.36
C ALA A 48 3.74 2.74 2.04
N GLU A 49 3.69 2.83 3.36
CA GLU A 49 4.54 3.76 4.10
C GLU A 49 6.01 3.41 4.01
N LYS A 50 6.36 2.12 4.04
CA LYS A 50 7.73 1.67 3.83
C LYS A 50 8.25 2.03 2.44
N LEU A 51 7.41 1.88 1.43
CA LEU A 51 7.78 2.22 0.05
C LEU A 51 7.99 3.73 -0.11
N ILE A 52 7.17 4.55 0.50
CA ILE A 52 7.36 6.00 0.49
C ILE A 52 8.66 6.38 1.20
N THR A 53 8.95 5.77 2.34
CA THR A 53 10.19 6.02 3.08
C THR A 53 11.41 5.67 2.22
N LYS A 54 11.38 4.55 1.49
CA LYS A 54 12.46 4.18 0.57
C LYS A 54 12.58 5.15 -0.60
N ALA A 55 11.43 5.55 -1.16
CA ALA A 55 11.40 6.47 -2.29
C ALA A 55 11.96 7.86 -1.93
N ARG A 56 11.84 8.26 -0.69
CA ARG A 56 12.42 9.54 -0.22
C ARG A 56 13.93 9.58 -0.35
N LYS A 57 14.60 8.44 -0.31
CA LYS A 57 16.05 8.38 -0.53
C LYS A 57 16.42 8.69 -1.98
N GLY A 58 15.55 8.34 -2.93
CA GLY A 58 15.67 8.75 -4.33
C GLY A 58 16.82 8.13 -5.12
N ASP A 59 17.58 7.21 -4.56
CA ASP A 59 18.71 6.62 -5.25
C ASP A 59 18.29 5.42 -6.13
N LEU A 60 19.21 4.95 -6.96
CA LEU A 60 18.97 3.84 -7.85
C LEU A 60 18.65 2.54 -7.10
N HIS A 61 19.33 2.32 -5.98
CA HIS A 61 19.08 1.14 -5.15
C HIS A 61 17.65 1.14 -4.59
N ALA A 62 17.16 2.28 -4.13
CA ALA A 62 15.80 2.42 -3.64
C ALA A 62 14.78 2.14 -4.75
N LYS A 63 15.02 2.64 -5.97
CA LYS A 63 14.17 2.35 -7.14
C LYS A 63 14.09 0.85 -7.44
N ARG A 64 15.22 0.16 -7.38
CA ARG A 64 15.27 -1.28 -7.61
C ARG A 64 14.49 -2.06 -6.57
N ILE A 65 14.59 -1.67 -5.30
CA ILE A 65 13.86 -2.32 -4.21
C ILE A 65 12.35 -2.11 -4.39
N VAL A 66 11.93 -0.89 -4.71
CA VAL A 66 10.51 -0.58 -4.92
C VAL A 66 9.97 -1.35 -6.13
N LEU A 67 10.73 -1.44 -7.23
CA LEU A 67 10.32 -2.19 -8.41
C LEU A 67 10.12 -3.69 -8.15
N ARG A 68 10.88 -4.26 -7.23
CA ARG A 68 10.66 -5.66 -6.83
C ARG A 68 9.32 -5.89 -6.16
N THR A 69 8.84 -4.91 -5.41
CA THR A 69 7.57 -4.99 -4.70
C THR A 69 6.42 -4.58 -5.61
N ILE A 70 6.60 -3.50 -6.37
CA ILE A 70 5.58 -2.96 -7.28
C ILE A 70 6.17 -2.93 -8.69
N PRO A 71 5.92 -3.95 -9.53
CA PRO A 71 6.49 -3.99 -10.88
C PRO A 71 5.83 -3.05 -11.87
N ASN A 72 4.92 -2.19 -11.45
CA ASN A 72 4.25 -1.22 -12.32
C ASN A 72 5.12 0.05 -12.44
N ARG A 73 5.65 0.30 -13.64
CA ARG A 73 6.54 1.44 -13.88
C ARG A 73 5.88 2.78 -13.64
N ASP A 74 4.63 2.95 -14.07
CA ASP A 74 3.92 4.22 -13.92
C ASP A 74 3.73 4.58 -12.46
N ALA A 75 3.38 3.60 -11.63
CA ALA A 75 3.25 3.80 -10.19
C ALA A 75 4.59 4.17 -9.55
N VAL A 76 5.67 3.52 -9.96
CA VAL A 76 7.01 3.80 -9.43
C VAL A 76 7.48 5.19 -9.84
N VAL A 77 7.27 5.58 -11.09
CA VAL A 77 7.61 6.93 -11.56
C VAL A 77 6.85 7.97 -10.76
N LYS A 78 5.56 7.80 -10.58
CA LYS A 78 4.76 8.74 -9.78
C LYS A 78 5.22 8.77 -8.33
N LEU A 79 5.55 7.61 -7.75
CA LEU A 79 6.04 7.55 -6.38
C LEU A 79 7.32 8.36 -6.20
N PHE A 80 8.30 8.21 -7.08
CA PHE A 80 9.58 8.91 -6.96
C PHE A 80 9.52 10.37 -7.38
N ASP A 81 8.73 10.71 -8.40
CA ASP A 81 8.72 12.06 -8.98
C ASP A 81 7.73 13.00 -8.30
N ASP A 82 6.62 12.48 -7.78
CA ASP A 82 5.53 13.28 -7.22
C ASP A 82 5.29 12.99 -5.74
N VAL A 83 5.06 11.74 -5.38
CA VAL A 83 4.61 11.38 -4.02
C VAL A 83 5.71 11.58 -2.99
N ALA A 84 6.89 11.01 -3.21
CA ALA A 84 7.98 11.08 -2.26
C ALA A 84 8.46 12.51 -1.98
N PRO A 85 8.60 13.40 -2.98
CA PRO A 85 8.97 14.79 -2.72
C PRO A 85 8.00 15.55 -1.82
N ARG A 86 6.71 15.21 -1.85
CA ARG A 86 5.73 15.86 -0.95
C ARG A 86 6.03 15.64 0.51
N TYR A 87 6.65 14.50 0.83
CA TYR A 87 6.90 14.09 2.21
C TYR A 87 8.37 14.21 2.62
N ALA A 88 9.12 15.03 1.90
CA ALA A 88 10.55 15.21 2.17
C ALA A 88 10.82 15.58 3.63
N ASP A 89 9.96 16.39 4.26
CA ASP A 89 10.11 16.84 5.63
C ASP A 89 9.30 16.02 6.64
N ARG A 90 8.69 14.92 6.19
CA ARG A 90 7.81 14.10 7.04
C ARG A 90 8.39 12.71 7.26
N GLN A 91 8.43 12.28 8.50
CA GLN A 91 8.96 10.97 8.86
C GLN A 91 7.81 10.03 9.28
N GLY A 92 7.12 9.46 8.30
CA GLY A 92 6.00 8.59 8.55
C GLY A 92 4.66 9.30 8.51
N GLY A 93 3.58 8.56 8.72
CA GLY A 93 2.23 9.12 8.71
C GLY A 93 1.80 9.66 7.35
N TYR A 94 2.22 8.99 6.27
CA TYR A 94 1.94 9.44 4.90
C TYR A 94 0.54 9.08 4.41
N THR A 95 -0.14 8.19 5.12
CA THR A 95 -1.45 7.68 4.71
C THR A 95 -2.47 7.88 5.80
N ARG A 96 -3.74 7.94 5.39
CA ARG A 96 -4.87 8.03 6.31
C ARG A 96 -5.95 7.05 5.88
N ILE A 97 -6.53 6.34 6.84
CA ILE A 97 -7.64 5.42 6.61
C ILE A 97 -8.91 6.04 7.17
N THR A 98 -9.95 6.13 6.36
CA THR A 98 -11.26 6.61 6.76
C THR A 98 -12.28 5.48 6.60
N LYS A 99 -12.99 5.15 7.65
CA LYS A 99 -14.02 4.11 7.64
C LYS A 99 -15.28 4.64 6.95
N LEU A 100 -15.83 3.82 6.07
CA LEU A 100 -17.05 4.16 5.31
C LEU A 100 -18.31 3.44 5.81
N GLY A 101 -18.15 2.44 6.69
CA GLY A 101 -19.24 1.64 7.19
C GLY A 101 -19.44 0.34 6.41
N PRO A 102 -20.53 -0.41 6.68
CA PRO A 102 -20.77 -1.69 6.03
C PRO A 102 -21.00 -1.55 4.53
N ARG A 103 -20.40 -2.46 3.76
CA ARG A 103 -20.59 -2.53 2.32
C ARG A 103 -21.96 -3.09 1.99
N ARG A 104 -22.58 -2.54 0.95
CA ARG A 104 -23.87 -3.03 0.48
C ARG A 104 -23.73 -4.46 -0.07
N GLY A 105 -24.60 -5.35 0.33
CA GLY A 105 -24.59 -6.75 -0.07
C GLY A 105 -24.09 -7.67 1.01
N ASP A 106 -22.77 -7.73 1.22
CA ASP A 106 -22.13 -8.65 2.18
C ASP A 106 -21.89 -8.06 3.57
N GLY A 107 -22.10 -6.77 3.75
CA GLY A 107 -21.90 -6.10 5.04
C GLY A 107 -20.45 -5.94 5.45
N ALA A 108 -19.47 -6.23 4.59
CA ALA A 108 -18.07 -6.04 4.92
C ALA A 108 -17.77 -4.57 5.19
N GLU A 109 -16.96 -4.29 6.21
CA GLU A 109 -16.58 -2.92 6.51
C GLU A 109 -15.70 -2.36 5.39
N GLU A 110 -16.15 -1.26 4.79
CA GLU A 110 -15.39 -0.53 3.79
C GLU A 110 -14.61 0.60 4.44
N ALA A 111 -13.49 0.90 3.82
CA ALA A 111 -12.70 2.07 4.17
C ALA A 111 -11.99 2.57 2.91
N PHE A 112 -11.57 3.82 2.92
CA PHE A 112 -10.60 4.25 1.94
C PHE A 112 -9.29 4.57 2.64
N ILE A 113 -8.19 4.27 1.94
CA ILE A 113 -6.86 4.69 2.31
C ILE A 113 -6.42 5.75 1.31
N GLU A 114 -5.86 6.83 1.79
CA GLU A 114 -5.42 7.93 0.93
C GLU A 114 -4.08 8.49 1.38
N LEU A 115 -3.38 9.12 0.46
CA LEU A 115 -2.18 9.88 0.77
C LEU A 115 -2.59 11.21 1.40
N VAL A 116 -1.94 11.54 2.49
CA VAL A 116 -2.24 12.77 3.24
C VAL A 116 -1.77 14.01 2.52
#